data_12e02281a5a688c2daae2320d1909750
#
_entry.id   12e02281a5a688c2daae2320d1909750
#
_cell.length_a   1.000
_cell.length_b   1.000
_cell.length_c   1.000
_cell.angle_alpha   90.00
_cell.angle_beta   90.00
_cell.angle_gamma   90.00
#
_symmetry.space_group_name_H-M   'P 1'
#
loop_
_entity.id
_entity.type
_entity.pdbx_description
1 polymer ?
#
loop_
_entity_poly.entity_id
_entity_poly.type
_entity_poly.pdbx_seq_one_letter_code
_entity_poly.pdbx_strand_id
1 'polypeptide(L)'
;AGNHDHLQKDSNYRSFEWNDNVYPLFGKKLEYVDFPELETAVYGLSYYEREICQPLYDDVAAAGIEKNEILLAHGGDDRHIPFDKKKLSRSGFSYIALGHIHKPQALQKDKMIYAGALEPIDQNDVGQHGYVKGELKDGKAAIQWIPFAGREYIHSSVEVERSDTEGSIRKRVKRLINEYGNENIYKITLAGKRDPDIAFEVNHLAEEGCVLEI
;
A
#
# COMPACT_ATOMS: atom_id res chain seq x y z
N ALA A 1 14.50 5.68 -0.05
CA ALA A 1 13.51 6.75 0.03
C ALA A 1 12.54 6.65 -1.15
N GLY A 2 11.26 6.95 -0.91
CA GLY A 2 10.21 7.00 -1.93
C GLY A 2 9.96 8.42 -2.44
N ASN A 3 8.83 8.61 -3.13
CA ASN A 3 8.47 9.89 -3.74
C ASN A 3 8.04 10.96 -2.72
N HIS A 4 7.50 10.57 -1.56
CA HIS A 4 7.10 11.49 -0.50
C HIS A 4 8.26 11.95 0.37
N ASP A 5 9.29 11.13 0.50
CA ASP A 5 10.48 11.35 1.34
C ASP A 5 11.78 11.37 0.50
N HIS A 6 11.67 11.81 -0.77
CA HIS A 6 12.79 11.84 -1.71
C HIS A 6 14.01 12.59 -1.18
N LEU A 7 15.19 12.09 -1.54
CA LEU A 7 16.46 12.57 -0.99
C LEU A 7 16.89 13.91 -1.58
N GLN A 8 16.75 14.97 -0.83
CA GLN A 8 17.35 16.29 -1.09
C GLN A 8 18.74 16.40 -0.47
N LYS A 9 19.44 17.50 -0.74
CA LYS A 9 20.79 17.72 -0.20
C LYS A 9 20.81 17.82 1.33
N ASP A 10 19.75 18.40 1.90
CA ASP A 10 19.51 18.64 3.33
C ASP A 10 18.57 17.63 3.98
N SER A 11 18.32 16.51 3.31
CA SER A 11 17.45 15.44 3.85
C SER A 11 18.03 14.91 5.15
N ASN A 12 17.19 14.82 6.19
CA ASN A 12 17.56 14.29 7.50
C ASN A 12 18.09 12.85 7.43
N TYR A 13 17.69 12.06 6.42
CA TYR A 13 18.25 10.72 6.20
C TYR A 13 19.77 10.72 5.99
N ARG A 14 20.35 11.79 5.42
CA ARG A 14 21.78 11.89 5.14
C ARG A 14 22.60 12.30 6.35
N SER A 15 22.00 13.04 7.27
CA SER A 15 22.64 13.51 8.51
C SER A 15 22.35 12.63 9.71
N PHE A 16 21.37 11.71 9.59
CA PHE A 16 21.02 10.79 10.66
C PHE A 16 22.12 9.74 10.84
N GLU A 17 22.51 9.51 12.07
CA GLU A 17 23.47 8.46 12.44
C GLU A 17 22.71 7.12 12.55
N TRP A 18 22.84 6.30 11.50
CA TRP A 18 22.19 5.01 11.44
C TRP A 18 22.89 3.98 12.32
N ASN A 19 22.13 3.12 12.95
CA ASN A 19 22.72 1.99 13.69
C ASN A 19 23.40 1.01 12.73
N ASP A 20 24.37 0.23 13.23
CA ASP A 20 25.17 -0.72 12.43
C ASP A 20 24.35 -1.80 11.69
N ASN A 21 23.12 -2.05 12.13
CA ASN A 21 22.21 -3.01 11.49
C ASN A 21 21.27 -2.37 10.45
N VAL A 22 21.46 -1.10 10.10
CA VAL A 22 20.68 -0.36 9.10
C VAL A 22 21.56 0.00 7.92
N TYR A 23 21.19 -0.43 6.74
CA TYR A 23 21.93 -0.27 5.50
C TYR A 23 21.14 0.60 4.51
N PRO A 24 21.25 1.92 4.56
CA PRO A 24 20.50 2.81 3.68
C PRO A 24 21.05 2.76 2.26
N LEU A 25 20.14 2.60 1.29
CA LEU A 25 20.43 2.64 -0.14
C LEU A 25 20.07 4.04 -0.66
N PHE A 26 21.05 4.94 -0.75
CA PHE A 26 20.86 6.36 -1.09
C PHE A 26 21.18 6.72 -2.53
N GLY A 27 21.58 5.74 -3.34
CA GLY A 27 21.92 5.94 -4.75
C GLY A 27 20.76 6.37 -5.62
N LYS A 28 21.05 7.24 -6.61
CA LYS A 28 20.12 7.53 -7.72
C LYS A 28 20.10 6.42 -8.76
N LYS A 29 21.13 5.59 -8.76
CA LYS A 29 21.26 4.38 -9.58
C LYS A 29 21.17 3.18 -8.67
N LEU A 30 20.90 2.03 -9.26
CA LEU A 30 20.85 0.78 -8.52
C LEU A 30 22.18 0.54 -7.79
N GLU A 31 22.11 0.33 -6.50
CA GLU A 31 23.19 -0.09 -5.62
C GLU A 31 22.74 -1.30 -4.82
N TYR A 32 23.63 -1.96 -4.12
CA TYR A 32 23.29 -3.12 -3.31
C TYR A 32 24.07 -3.19 -2.00
N VAL A 33 23.53 -3.95 -1.08
CA VAL A 33 24.19 -4.40 0.15
C VAL A 33 24.25 -5.92 0.12
N ASP A 34 25.43 -6.43 0.44
CA ASP A 34 25.71 -7.87 0.47
C ASP A 34 25.64 -8.42 1.90
N PHE A 35 24.99 -9.56 2.06
CA PHE A 35 24.88 -10.32 3.30
C PHE A 35 25.34 -11.79 3.05
N PRO A 36 26.65 -12.02 2.95
CA PRO A 36 27.20 -13.34 2.58
C PRO A 36 26.78 -14.46 3.51
N GLU A 37 26.65 -14.17 4.82
CA GLU A 37 26.19 -15.12 5.83
C GLU A 37 24.73 -15.58 5.63
N LEU A 38 23.95 -14.80 4.89
CA LEU A 38 22.56 -15.13 4.51
C LEU A 38 22.47 -15.56 3.03
N GLU A 39 23.60 -15.66 2.32
CA GLU A 39 23.65 -15.91 0.87
C GLU A 39 22.69 -14.96 0.10
N THR A 40 22.63 -13.69 0.52
CA THR A 40 21.60 -12.74 0.07
C THR A 40 22.19 -11.36 -0.24
N ALA A 41 21.91 -10.83 -1.42
CA ALA A 41 22.18 -9.44 -1.79
C ALA A 41 20.86 -8.64 -1.95
N VAL A 42 20.82 -7.44 -1.41
CA VAL A 42 19.63 -6.57 -1.47
C VAL A 42 19.95 -5.33 -2.27
N TYR A 43 19.21 -5.14 -3.34
CA TYR A 43 19.36 -4.04 -4.29
C TYR A 43 18.28 -2.97 -4.10
N GLY A 44 18.61 -1.74 -4.42
CA GLY A 44 17.64 -0.66 -4.44
C GLY A 44 18.20 0.64 -4.98
N LEU A 45 17.33 1.60 -5.18
CA LEU A 45 17.65 2.99 -5.45
C LEU A 45 16.69 3.90 -4.71
N SER A 46 17.09 5.15 -4.49
CA SER A 46 16.25 6.14 -3.82
C SER A 46 15.75 7.21 -4.79
N TYR A 47 14.56 7.74 -4.49
CA TYR A 47 14.04 8.92 -5.14
C TYR A 47 14.89 10.14 -4.77
N TYR A 48 15.12 11.01 -5.74
CA TYR A 48 15.84 12.29 -5.63
C TYR A 48 14.99 13.48 -6.09
N GLU A 49 13.82 13.20 -6.62
CA GLU A 49 12.77 14.14 -6.99
C GLU A 49 11.41 13.51 -6.65
N ARG A 50 10.39 14.32 -6.45
CA ARG A 50 9.05 13.82 -6.10
C ARG A 50 8.46 12.95 -7.21
N GLU A 51 8.75 13.29 -8.46
CA GLU A 51 8.28 12.59 -9.64
C GLU A 51 9.46 12.18 -10.51
N ILE A 52 9.51 10.93 -10.90
CA ILE A 52 10.52 10.36 -11.79
C ILE A 52 9.79 9.56 -12.85
N CYS A 53 9.62 10.15 -14.04
CA CYS A 53 8.90 9.52 -15.16
C CYS A 53 9.75 8.56 -15.99
N GLN A 54 11.05 8.43 -15.68
CA GLN A 54 11.94 7.51 -16.37
C GLN A 54 11.74 6.08 -15.85
N PRO A 55 11.74 5.06 -16.72
CA PRO A 55 11.56 3.66 -16.35
C PRO A 55 12.87 3.04 -15.81
N LEU A 56 13.34 3.54 -14.66
CA LEU A 56 14.66 3.19 -14.10
C LEU A 56 14.83 1.70 -13.77
N TYR A 57 13.73 0.94 -13.65
CA TYR A 57 13.77 -0.51 -13.37
C TYR A 57 13.73 -1.39 -14.63
N ASP A 58 13.56 -0.82 -15.83
CA ASP A 58 13.40 -1.62 -17.05
C ASP A 58 14.67 -2.33 -17.52
N ASP A 59 15.82 -1.76 -17.19
CA ASP A 59 17.13 -2.26 -17.62
C ASP A 59 17.99 -2.74 -16.44
N VAL A 60 17.39 -2.94 -15.24
CA VAL A 60 18.10 -3.52 -14.09
C VAL A 60 18.14 -5.04 -14.18
N ALA A 61 19.22 -5.61 -13.66
CA ALA A 61 19.38 -7.05 -13.55
C ALA A 61 20.09 -7.42 -12.25
N ALA A 62 19.74 -8.58 -11.71
CA ALA A 62 20.49 -9.23 -10.65
C ALA A 62 21.91 -9.52 -11.14
N ALA A 63 22.92 -9.22 -10.31
CA ALA A 63 24.32 -9.37 -10.72
C ALA A 63 24.87 -10.80 -10.53
N GLY A 64 24.12 -11.68 -9.88
CA GLY A 64 24.55 -13.05 -9.56
C GLY A 64 25.64 -13.10 -8.48
N ILE A 65 25.63 -12.15 -7.56
CA ILE A 65 26.59 -12.06 -6.45
C ILE A 65 26.28 -13.13 -5.41
N GLU A 66 24.99 -13.27 -5.08
CA GLU A 66 24.51 -14.21 -4.08
C GLU A 66 23.41 -15.12 -4.67
N LYS A 67 23.12 -16.22 -3.95
CA LYS A 67 22.03 -17.14 -4.36
C LYS A 67 20.66 -16.48 -4.35
N ASN A 68 20.46 -15.60 -3.37
CA ASN A 68 19.22 -14.86 -3.21
C ASN A 68 19.47 -13.38 -3.48
N GLU A 69 18.82 -12.83 -4.50
CA GLU A 69 18.95 -11.42 -4.84
C GLU A 69 17.57 -10.75 -4.80
N ILE A 70 17.44 -9.74 -3.94
CA ILE A 70 16.19 -9.03 -3.68
C ILE A 70 16.29 -7.63 -4.27
N LEU A 71 15.28 -7.19 -5.01
CA LEU A 71 15.12 -5.80 -5.40
C LEU A 71 14.08 -5.11 -4.50
N LEU A 72 14.48 -4.02 -3.84
CA LEU A 72 13.58 -3.07 -3.20
C LEU A 72 13.29 -1.96 -4.20
N ALA A 73 12.06 -1.87 -4.68
CA ALA A 73 11.64 -0.89 -5.67
C ALA A 73 10.42 -0.09 -5.18
N HIS A 74 10.39 1.19 -5.53
CA HIS A 74 9.28 2.09 -5.20
C HIS A 74 8.79 2.77 -6.48
N GLY A 75 7.51 2.66 -6.82
CA GLY A 75 6.94 3.23 -8.03
C GLY A 75 5.96 2.32 -8.76
N GLY A 76 5.78 2.54 -10.06
CA GLY A 76 4.96 1.71 -10.93
C GLY A 76 3.75 2.37 -11.55
N ASP A 77 3.60 3.70 -11.40
CA ASP A 77 2.69 4.51 -12.20
C ASP A 77 3.47 5.47 -13.13
N ASP A 78 2.78 6.17 -14.00
CA ASP A 78 3.38 7.00 -15.06
C ASP A 78 4.30 8.13 -14.54
N ARG A 79 4.12 8.56 -13.30
CA ARG A 79 4.86 9.68 -12.67
C ARG A 79 5.91 9.21 -11.67
N HIS A 80 5.86 7.95 -11.26
CA HIS A 80 6.68 7.41 -10.17
C HIS A 80 7.38 6.13 -10.61
N ILE A 81 8.49 6.29 -11.30
CA ILE A 81 9.34 5.23 -11.88
C ILE A 81 8.47 4.14 -12.51
N PRO A 82 7.85 4.42 -13.67
CA PRO A 82 7.14 3.40 -14.43
C PRO A 82 8.07 2.25 -14.79
N PHE A 83 7.53 1.04 -14.96
CA PHE A 83 8.31 -0.11 -15.39
C PHE A 83 7.50 -1.09 -16.23
N ASP A 84 8.16 -1.77 -17.15
CA ASP A 84 7.58 -2.91 -17.84
C ASP A 84 7.65 -4.16 -16.95
N LYS A 85 6.47 -4.64 -16.55
CA LYS A 85 6.33 -5.83 -15.71
C LYS A 85 7.05 -7.06 -16.27
N LYS A 86 7.05 -7.25 -17.60
CA LYS A 86 7.69 -8.41 -18.24
C LYS A 86 9.20 -8.30 -18.20
N LYS A 87 9.75 -7.11 -18.42
CA LYS A 87 11.20 -6.85 -18.31
C LYS A 87 11.65 -7.09 -16.87
N LEU A 88 10.99 -6.46 -15.92
CA LEU A 88 11.33 -6.56 -14.50
C LEU A 88 11.18 -8.00 -13.97
N SER A 89 10.18 -8.74 -14.44
CA SER A 89 10.03 -10.18 -14.11
C SER A 89 11.20 -11.04 -14.57
N ARG A 90 11.90 -10.63 -15.63
CA ARG A 90 13.05 -11.36 -16.24
C ARG A 90 14.40 -10.86 -15.77
N SER A 91 14.43 -9.88 -14.85
CA SER A 91 15.66 -9.23 -14.38
C SER A 91 16.58 -10.12 -13.52
N GLY A 92 16.19 -11.36 -13.24
CA GLY A 92 17.00 -12.32 -12.48
C GLY A 92 16.80 -12.29 -10.97
N PHE A 93 16.22 -11.23 -10.39
CA PHE A 93 15.98 -11.16 -8.95
C PHE A 93 15.12 -12.31 -8.45
N SER A 94 15.45 -12.87 -7.30
CA SER A 94 14.69 -13.91 -6.61
C SER A 94 13.35 -13.38 -6.11
N TYR A 95 13.34 -12.16 -5.58
CA TYR A 95 12.16 -11.46 -5.08
C TYR A 95 12.24 -9.96 -5.37
N ILE A 96 11.12 -9.36 -5.71
CA ILE A 96 10.97 -7.92 -5.97
C ILE A 96 9.91 -7.37 -5.03
N ALA A 97 10.35 -6.67 -4.00
CA ALA A 97 9.51 -5.99 -3.04
C ALA A 97 9.15 -4.60 -3.57
N LEU A 98 7.88 -4.39 -3.89
CA LEU A 98 7.38 -3.16 -4.45
C LEU A 98 6.69 -2.30 -3.38
N GLY A 99 7.03 -1.01 -3.32
CA GLY A 99 6.34 0.03 -2.58
C GLY A 99 5.66 1.04 -3.50
N HIS A 100 5.01 2.05 -2.95
CA HIS A 100 4.25 3.11 -3.59
C HIS A 100 2.74 2.85 -3.66
N ILE A 101 2.32 1.71 -4.13
CA ILE A 101 0.88 1.37 -4.20
C ILE A 101 0.43 0.86 -2.84
N HIS A 102 -0.53 1.56 -2.23
CA HIS A 102 -1.02 1.23 -0.88
C HIS A 102 -1.88 -0.03 -0.84
N LYS A 103 -2.48 -0.41 -1.96
CA LYS A 103 -3.28 -1.63 -2.06
C LYS A 103 -2.39 -2.85 -2.27
N PRO A 104 -2.50 -3.91 -1.43
CA PRO A 104 -1.75 -5.15 -1.62
C PRO A 104 -2.03 -5.78 -2.99
N GLN A 105 -0.99 -6.14 -3.71
CA GLN A 105 -1.15 -6.72 -5.04
C GLN A 105 0.04 -7.61 -5.43
N ALA A 106 -0.22 -8.86 -5.78
CA ALA A 106 0.77 -9.72 -6.40
C ALA A 106 0.76 -9.53 -7.94
N LEU A 107 1.76 -8.83 -8.46
CA LEU A 107 1.96 -8.72 -9.91
C LEU A 107 2.44 -10.04 -10.51
N GLN A 108 3.24 -10.79 -9.73
CA GLN A 108 3.64 -12.15 -10.01
C GLN A 108 3.75 -12.88 -8.67
N LYS A 109 3.02 -13.99 -8.55
CA LYS A 109 3.03 -14.81 -7.33
C LYS A 109 4.46 -15.20 -6.94
N ASP A 110 4.76 -15.14 -5.65
CA ASP A 110 6.04 -15.47 -5.03
C ASP A 110 7.26 -14.75 -5.62
N LYS A 111 7.07 -13.68 -6.41
CA LYS A 111 8.18 -12.98 -7.06
C LYS A 111 8.08 -11.46 -7.02
N MET A 112 6.94 -10.87 -7.37
CA MET A 112 6.80 -9.43 -7.52
C MET A 112 5.52 -8.95 -6.86
N ILE A 113 5.65 -8.27 -5.70
CA ILE A 113 4.53 -8.00 -4.82
C ILE A 113 4.59 -6.57 -4.28
N TYR A 114 3.51 -5.84 -4.42
CA TYR A 114 3.20 -4.67 -3.57
C TYR A 114 2.66 -5.18 -2.25
N ALA A 115 3.37 -4.93 -1.15
CA ALA A 115 2.89 -5.26 0.18
C ALA A 115 1.65 -4.46 0.57
N GLY A 116 1.50 -3.28 -0.01
CA GLY A 116 0.54 -2.27 0.37
C GLY A 116 1.02 -1.43 1.57
N ALA A 117 0.15 -0.59 2.09
CA ALA A 117 0.38 0.09 3.36
C ALA A 117 0.09 -0.87 4.53
N LEU A 118 0.81 -0.73 5.63
CA LEU A 118 0.60 -1.55 6.83
C LEU A 118 -0.74 -1.23 7.50
N GLU A 119 -1.07 0.05 7.54
CA GLU A 119 -2.36 0.61 7.95
C GLU A 119 -2.89 1.51 6.82
N PRO A 120 -4.20 1.71 6.67
CA PRO A 120 -4.72 2.62 5.66
C PRO A 120 -4.28 4.06 5.96
N ILE A 121 -3.77 4.77 4.95
CA ILE A 121 -3.20 6.11 5.09
C ILE A 121 -4.25 7.19 4.82
N ASP A 122 -5.17 6.93 3.89
CA ASP A 122 -6.26 7.84 3.56
C ASP A 122 -7.58 7.10 3.26
N GLN A 123 -8.66 7.87 3.11
CA GLN A 123 -10.01 7.33 2.90
C GLN A 123 -10.19 6.49 1.62
N ASN A 124 -9.24 6.53 0.68
CA ASN A 124 -9.30 5.75 -0.57
C ASN A 124 -8.58 4.40 -0.42
N ASP A 125 -7.86 4.21 0.66
CA ASP A 125 -7.21 2.94 1.02
C ASP A 125 -8.24 1.96 1.58
N VAL A 126 -9.19 1.56 0.75
CA VAL A 126 -10.33 0.72 1.13
C VAL A 126 -9.92 -0.74 1.24
N GLY A 127 -10.41 -1.43 2.27
CA GLY A 127 -10.22 -2.86 2.48
C GLY A 127 -9.02 -3.18 3.37
N GLN A 128 -8.64 -4.46 3.39
CA GLN A 128 -7.61 -4.95 4.29
C GLN A 128 -6.21 -4.43 3.97
N HIS A 129 -5.47 -4.09 5.02
CA HIS A 129 -4.07 -3.68 4.98
C HIS A 129 -3.20 -4.60 5.84
N GLY A 130 -1.92 -4.68 5.50
CA GLY A 130 -1.03 -5.62 6.16
C GLY A 130 0.38 -5.63 5.56
N TYR A 131 1.05 -6.78 5.70
CA TYR A 131 2.43 -6.90 5.28
C TYR A 131 2.71 -8.24 4.59
N VAL A 132 3.86 -8.32 3.96
CA VAL A 132 4.37 -9.54 3.32
C VAL A 132 5.35 -10.24 4.25
N LYS A 133 5.17 -11.55 4.42
CA LYS A 133 6.11 -12.45 5.09
C LYS A 133 6.50 -13.57 4.11
N GLY A 134 7.74 -14.01 4.16
CA GLY A 134 8.16 -15.11 3.31
C GLY A 134 9.55 -15.62 3.63
N GLU A 135 9.95 -16.64 2.89
CA GLU A 135 11.27 -17.26 2.93
C GLU A 135 11.88 -17.23 1.55
N LEU A 136 13.19 -16.97 1.48
CA LEU A 136 13.99 -17.14 0.27
C LEU A 136 14.96 -18.28 0.47
N LYS A 137 14.99 -19.18 -0.51
CA LYS A 137 15.93 -20.30 -0.53
C LYS A 137 16.30 -20.66 -1.95
N ASP A 138 17.61 -20.76 -2.21
CA ASP A 138 18.17 -21.16 -3.51
C ASP A 138 17.54 -20.38 -4.69
N GLY A 139 17.44 -19.06 -4.55
CA GLY A 139 16.88 -18.16 -5.57
C GLY A 139 15.36 -18.20 -5.74
N LYS A 140 14.64 -18.91 -4.86
CA LYS A 140 13.18 -19.02 -4.90
C LYS A 140 12.55 -18.40 -3.66
N ALA A 141 11.45 -17.67 -3.83
CA ALA A 141 10.67 -17.11 -2.76
C ALA A 141 9.40 -17.93 -2.51
N ALA A 142 9.00 -18.04 -1.25
CA ALA A 142 7.68 -18.52 -0.82
C ALA A 142 7.06 -17.41 0.03
N ILE A 143 6.02 -16.75 -0.48
CA ILE A 143 5.52 -15.49 0.04
C ILE A 143 4.07 -15.61 0.47
N GLN A 144 3.78 -15.05 1.65
CA GLN A 144 2.42 -14.91 2.19
C GLN A 144 2.16 -13.45 2.53
N TRP A 145 1.00 -12.93 2.11
CA TRP A 145 0.50 -11.66 2.61
C TRP A 145 -0.29 -11.90 3.90
N ILE A 146 -0.05 -11.07 4.92
CA ILE A 146 -0.64 -11.20 6.26
C ILE A 146 -1.47 -9.93 6.53
N PRO A 147 -2.78 -10.03 6.78
CA PRO A 147 -3.57 -8.91 7.26
C PRO A 147 -3.08 -8.48 8.64
N PHE A 148 -3.01 -7.16 8.87
CA PHE A 148 -2.46 -6.62 10.11
C PHE A 148 -3.22 -5.42 10.64
N ALA A 149 -3.76 -4.56 9.74
CA ALA A 149 -4.41 -3.31 10.12
C ALA A 149 -5.50 -3.50 11.18
N GLY A 150 -5.51 -2.62 12.15
CA GLY A 150 -6.50 -2.62 13.24
C GLY A 150 -7.87 -2.09 12.82
N ARG A 151 -7.96 -1.42 11.65
CA ARG A 151 -9.20 -0.90 11.07
C ARG A 151 -9.12 -0.78 9.56
N GLU A 152 -10.27 -0.71 8.92
CA GLU A 152 -10.40 -0.52 7.48
C GLU A 152 -11.22 0.73 7.16
N TYR A 153 -10.96 1.37 6.01
CA TYR A 153 -11.94 2.26 5.41
C TYR A 153 -12.95 1.44 4.63
N ILE A 154 -14.23 1.65 4.93
CA ILE A 154 -15.35 0.95 4.29
C ILE A 154 -16.23 1.97 3.56
N HIS A 155 -16.28 1.86 2.24
CA HIS A 155 -17.23 2.59 1.42
C HIS A 155 -18.45 1.72 1.17
N SER A 156 -19.61 2.16 1.60
CA SER A 156 -20.85 1.40 1.47
C SER A 156 -22.04 2.29 1.13
N SER A 157 -23.14 1.69 0.73
CA SER A 157 -24.38 2.40 0.45
C SER A 157 -25.53 1.88 1.29
N VAL A 158 -26.41 2.78 1.69
CA VAL A 158 -27.68 2.49 2.34
C VAL A 158 -28.78 2.91 1.39
N GLU A 159 -29.63 1.96 1.02
CA GLU A 159 -30.77 2.22 0.13
C GLU A 159 -31.85 3.03 0.86
N VAL A 160 -32.41 4.02 0.15
CA VAL A 160 -33.44 4.93 0.65
C VAL A 160 -34.67 4.84 -0.22
N GLU A 161 -35.82 4.60 0.39
CA GLU A 161 -37.13 4.57 -0.23
C GLU A 161 -38.00 5.76 0.22
N ARG A 162 -39.09 6.04 -0.53
CA ARG A 162 -40.00 7.16 -0.18
C ARG A 162 -40.71 6.98 1.18
N SER A 163 -40.87 5.74 1.63
CA SER A 163 -41.47 5.44 2.92
C SER A 163 -40.52 5.58 4.12
N ASP A 164 -39.23 5.83 3.85
CA ASP A 164 -38.25 5.89 4.90
C ASP A 164 -38.33 7.17 5.73
N THR A 165 -38.15 6.99 7.03
CA THR A 165 -37.94 8.05 8.00
C THR A 165 -36.48 8.09 8.40
N GLU A 166 -36.03 9.19 9.03
CA GLU A 166 -34.67 9.26 9.61
C GLU A 166 -34.38 8.08 10.53
N GLY A 167 -35.34 7.69 11.36
CA GLY A 167 -35.19 6.55 12.27
C GLY A 167 -35.01 5.21 11.58
N SER A 168 -35.62 4.99 10.39
CA SER A 168 -35.41 3.76 9.61
C SER A 168 -34.02 3.74 8.96
N ILE A 169 -33.56 4.86 8.42
CA ILE A 169 -32.22 5.01 7.85
C ILE A 169 -31.15 4.84 8.94
N ARG A 170 -31.32 5.47 10.10
CA ARG A 170 -30.43 5.32 11.25
C ARG A 170 -30.26 3.86 11.68
N LYS A 171 -31.35 3.10 11.71
CA LYS A 171 -31.28 1.65 12.00
C LYS A 171 -30.51 0.87 10.94
N ARG A 172 -30.62 1.23 9.64
CA ARG A 172 -29.84 0.59 8.57
C ARG A 172 -28.36 0.93 8.66
N VAL A 173 -28.01 2.20 8.92
CA VAL A 173 -26.61 2.63 9.15
C VAL A 173 -26.02 1.85 10.32
N LYS A 174 -26.73 1.80 11.46
CA LYS A 174 -26.27 1.05 12.63
C LYS A 174 -26.07 -0.44 12.35
N ARG A 175 -26.99 -1.06 11.59
CA ARG A 175 -26.86 -2.47 11.19
C ARG A 175 -25.62 -2.67 10.32
N LEU A 176 -25.38 -1.81 9.33
CA LEU A 176 -24.21 -1.85 8.48
C LEU A 176 -22.93 -1.76 9.31
N ILE A 177 -22.84 -0.80 10.24
CA ILE A 177 -21.67 -0.63 11.11
C ILE A 177 -21.46 -1.88 11.99
N ASN A 178 -22.52 -2.44 12.56
CA ASN A 178 -22.41 -3.66 13.37
C ASN A 178 -22.01 -4.90 12.54
N GLU A 179 -22.38 -4.95 11.27
CA GLU A 179 -22.05 -6.05 10.36
C GLU A 179 -20.57 -6.03 9.97
N TYR A 180 -20.02 -4.84 9.68
CA TYR A 180 -18.64 -4.69 9.24
C TYR A 180 -17.64 -4.38 10.36
N GLY A 181 -18.11 -4.01 11.55
CA GLY A 181 -17.27 -3.77 12.74
C GLY A 181 -17.23 -2.31 13.17
N ASN A 182 -17.40 -2.08 14.48
CA ASN A 182 -17.43 -0.74 15.07
C ASN A 182 -16.05 -0.04 15.08
N GLU A 183 -14.98 -0.79 14.89
CA GLU A 183 -13.59 -0.31 14.81
C GLU A 183 -13.27 0.38 13.49
N ASN A 184 -14.05 0.10 12.43
CA ASN A 184 -13.79 0.57 11.07
C ASN A 184 -14.26 2.02 10.85
N ILE A 185 -13.75 2.64 9.78
CA ILE A 185 -14.06 4.01 9.37
C ILE A 185 -14.96 3.96 8.14
N TYR A 186 -16.10 4.64 8.20
CA TYR A 186 -17.14 4.52 7.19
C TYR A 186 -17.28 5.78 6.34
N LYS A 187 -17.40 5.58 5.03
CA LYS A 187 -17.98 6.52 4.10
C LYS A 187 -19.27 5.90 3.54
N ILE A 188 -20.42 6.52 3.84
CA ILE A 188 -21.73 5.94 3.53
C ILE A 188 -22.42 6.81 2.49
N THR A 189 -22.97 6.21 1.45
CA THR A 189 -23.79 6.89 0.45
C THR A 189 -25.24 6.51 0.65
N LEU A 190 -26.11 7.48 0.87
CA LEU A 190 -27.56 7.27 0.84
C LEU A 190 -28.02 7.27 -0.62
N ALA A 191 -28.43 6.13 -1.13
CA ALA A 191 -28.80 5.95 -2.52
C ALA A 191 -30.30 5.60 -2.67
N GLY A 192 -30.99 6.24 -3.60
CA GLY A 192 -32.41 5.95 -3.85
C GLY A 192 -33.29 7.18 -3.95
N LYS A 193 -34.54 7.08 -3.54
CA LYS A 193 -35.52 8.16 -3.67
C LYS A 193 -36.25 8.36 -2.33
N ARG A 194 -35.88 9.43 -1.62
CA ARG A 194 -36.59 9.85 -0.41
C ARG A 194 -37.87 10.61 -0.75
N ASP A 195 -38.77 10.73 0.22
CA ASP A 195 -39.85 11.70 0.17
C ASP A 195 -39.23 13.13 0.22
N PRO A 196 -39.60 14.04 -0.69
CA PRO A 196 -39.05 15.40 -0.72
C PRO A 196 -39.37 16.19 0.55
N ASP A 197 -40.45 15.87 1.26
CA ASP A 197 -40.86 16.56 2.49
C ASP A 197 -40.16 16.02 3.75
N ILE A 198 -39.36 14.95 3.62
CA ILE A 198 -38.58 14.37 4.72
C ILE A 198 -37.09 14.72 4.53
N ALA A 199 -36.52 15.51 5.42
CA ALA A 199 -35.09 15.72 5.52
C ALA A 199 -34.45 14.70 6.47
N PHE A 200 -33.24 14.24 6.14
CA PHE A 200 -32.42 13.44 7.04
C PHE A 200 -31.32 14.32 7.63
N GLU A 201 -31.20 14.33 8.95
CA GLU A 201 -30.10 15.00 9.65
C GLU A 201 -28.87 14.11 9.59
N VAL A 202 -28.04 14.34 8.57
CA VAL A 202 -26.85 13.51 8.27
C VAL A 202 -25.91 13.38 9.47
N ASN A 203 -25.75 14.47 10.25
CA ASN A 203 -24.91 14.46 11.45
C ASN A 203 -25.39 13.44 12.49
N HIS A 204 -26.71 13.30 12.68
CA HIS A 204 -27.25 12.29 13.60
C HIS A 204 -27.03 10.85 13.13
N LEU A 205 -26.98 10.63 11.80
CA LEU A 205 -26.67 9.33 11.24
C LEU A 205 -25.19 8.97 11.45
N ALA A 206 -24.30 9.97 11.41
CA ALA A 206 -22.88 9.81 11.62
C ALA A 206 -22.50 9.45 13.07
N GLU A 207 -23.37 9.75 14.06
CA GLU A 207 -23.15 9.40 15.46
C GLU A 207 -23.18 7.90 15.75
N GLU A 208 -23.67 7.08 14.81
CA GLU A 208 -23.79 5.62 15.02
C GLU A 208 -22.45 4.86 14.99
N GLY A 209 -21.35 5.53 14.60
CA GLY A 209 -20.00 4.93 14.57
C GLY A 209 -18.93 5.92 14.11
N CYS A 210 -17.76 5.41 13.73
CA CYS A 210 -16.70 6.23 13.15
C CYS A 210 -17.03 6.51 11.66
N VAL A 211 -17.95 7.43 11.43
CA VAL A 211 -18.41 7.80 10.08
C VAL A 211 -17.74 9.10 9.66
N LEU A 212 -16.92 9.00 8.60
CA LEU A 212 -16.20 10.13 8.03
C LEU A 212 -17.10 11.02 7.17
N GLU A 213 -18.01 10.39 6.42
CA GLU A 213 -18.90 11.08 5.46
C GLU A 213 -20.17 10.24 5.23
N ILE A 214 -21.33 10.92 5.16
CA ILE A 214 -22.59 10.37 4.66
C ILE A 214 -23.14 11.26 3.54
#